data_21e2454230eb20d03d55ac1eb3eb90cf
#
_entry.id   21e2454230eb20d03d55ac1eb3eb90cf
#
_cell.length_a   1.000
_cell.length_b   1.000
_cell.length_c   1.000
_cell.angle_alpha   90.00
_cell.angle_beta   90.00
_cell.angle_gamma   90.00
#
_symmetry.space_group_name_H-M   'P 1'
#
loop_
_entity.id
_entity.type
_entity.pdbx_description
1 polymer ?
#
loop_
_entity_poly.entity_id
_entity_poly.type
_entity_poly.pdbx_seq_one_letter_code
_entity_poly.pdbx_strand_id
1 'polypeptide(L)'
;MKKILACLVLLVFASTGWTQSKLSVHWEELTAAEFRSAIQQSQGTCLLPFGILEKHGAHLPLGTDLLKVRYASLHAAEQEYALVFPEYYFGQIFEAEHEPGTVAYSTYLQLDLLQETTDEMARNGCKKILIVNGHGGNENLLPYFAQTQLEKPRDYVVYILPIVDPPATGGPPKKDTVDLHGGESETSKMLIARPDLVHMDRARSESGTDQARLKLPDELYTAIWWYARFPNHYSGDGSVATVERGKFEMDEFEKLIVKCIRAVKADQTSLPLQNEFFEKAKHPLDTRP
;
A
#
# COMPACT_ATOMS: atom_id res chain seq x y z
N MET A 1 12.22 -83.18 -4.83
CA MET A 1 12.76 -81.80 -4.85
C MET A 1 11.71 -80.89 -5.49
N LYS A 2 10.89 -80.16 -4.71
CA LYS A 2 9.88 -79.23 -5.23
C LYS A 2 10.49 -77.81 -5.20
N LYS A 3 10.60 -77.19 -6.37
CA LYS A 3 11.05 -75.78 -6.49
C LYS A 3 9.86 -74.85 -6.25
N ILE A 4 9.92 -74.07 -5.20
CA ILE A 4 8.97 -72.97 -4.93
C ILE A 4 9.45 -71.75 -5.67
N LEU A 5 8.61 -71.26 -6.58
CA LEU A 5 8.82 -70.02 -7.32
C LEU A 5 8.14 -68.89 -6.57
N ALA A 6 8.94 -68.03 -5.96
CA ALA A 6 8.42 -66.83 -5.26
C ALA A 6 8.20 -65.72 -6.29
N CYS A 7 6.94 -65.36 -6.54
CA CYS A 7 6.58 -64.14 -7.28
C CYS A 7 6.70 -62.92 -6.39
N LEU A 8 7.66 -62.07 -6.70
CA LEU A 8 7.83 -60.75 -6.06
C LEU A 8 6.84 -59.78 -6.75
N VAL A 9 5.76 -59.38 -6.08
CA VAL A 9 4.86 -58.35 -6.57
C VAL A 9 5.44 -56.97 -6.14
N LEU A 10 5.99 -56.21 -7.10
CA LEU A 10 6.37 -54.84 -6.91
C LEU A 10 5.12 -53.95 -6.91
N LEU A 11 4.70 -53.47 -5.74
CA LEU A 11 3.72 -52.43 -5.61
C LEU A 11 4.38 -51.09 -5.95
N VAL A 12 4.12 -50.57 -7.16
CA VAL A 12 4.47 -49.20 -7.53
C VAL A 12 3.43 -48.28 -6.93
N PHE A 13 3.77 -47.61 -5.83
CA PHE A 13 3.01 -46.48 -5.32
C PHE A 13 3.20 -45.29 -6.27
N ALA A 14 2.25 -45.07 -7.16
CA ALA A 14 2.13 -43.81 -7.88
C ALA A 14 1.75 -42.72 -6.85
N SER A 15 2.74 -41.95 -6.39
CA SER A 15 2.47 -40.71 -5.68
C SER A 15 1.85 -39.75 -6.69
N THR A 16 0.51 -39.62 -6.68
CA THR A 16 -0.18 -38.52 -7.30
C THR A 16 0.24 -37.26 -6.54
N GLY A 17 1.29 -36.61 -7.04
CA GLY A 17 1.65 -35.28 -6.58
C GLY A 17 0.46 -34.36 -6.89
N TRP A 18 -0.35 -34.08 -5.87
CA TRP A 18 -1.26 -32.96 -5.93
C TRP A 18 -0.36 -31.71 -6.04
N THR A 19 -0.29 -31.11 -7.22
CA THR A 19 0.20 -29.76 -7.35
C THR A 19 -0.71 -28.90 -6.50
N GLN A 20 -0.23 -28.52 -5.31
CA GLN A 20 -0.93 -27.60 -4.45
C GLN A 20 -1.08 -26.30 -5.26
N SER A 21 -2.31 -25.96 -5.66
CA SER A 21 -2.58 -24.74 -6.39
C SER A 21 -2.05 -23.57 -5.57
N LYS A 22 -1.33 -22.65 -6.21
CA LYS A 22 -0.83 -21.45 -5.55
C LYS A 22 -2.04 -20.73 -4.92
N LEU A 23 -2.02 -20.51 -3.61
CA LEU A 23 -3.09 -19.78 -2.92
C LEU A 23 -3.13 -18.34 -3.45
N SER A 24 -4.35 -17.82 -3.63
CA SER A 24 -4.53 -16.40 -3.99
C SER A 24 -3.89 -15.50 -2.93
N VAL A 25 -3.32 -14.39 -3.37
CA VAL A 25 -2.84 -13.32 -2.48
C VAL A 25 -4.00 -12.39 -2.06
N HIS A 26 -5.12 -12.43 -2.76
CA HIS A 26 -6.31 -11.65 -2.48
C HIS A 26 -7.06 -12.23 -1.29
N TRP A 27 -7.18 -11.45 -0.22
CA TRP A 27 -7.90 -11.84 0.99
C TRP A 27 -9.34 -12.28 0.72
N GLU A 28 -10.05 -11.49 -0.09
CA GLU A 28 -11.47 -11.66 -0.41
C GLU A 28 -11.78 -12.85 -1.31
N GLU A 29 -10.78 -13.44 -1.97
CA GLU A 29 -10.95 -14.57 -2.87
C GLU A 29 -10.77 -15.93 -2.17
N LEU A 30 -10.25 -15.92 -0.94
CA LEU A 30 -9.94 -17.15 -0.20
C LEU A 30 -11.18 -17.68 0.54
N THR A 31 -11.39 -18.98 0.47
CA THR A 31 -12.28 -19.66 1.41
C THR A 31 -11.68 -19.64 2.82
N ALA A 32 -12.50 -19.82 3.86
CA ALA A 32 -12.02 -19.86 5.24
C ALA A 32 -10.96 -20.96 5.50
N ALA A 33 -10.98 -22.05 4.75
CA ALA A 33 -9.99 -23.12 4.86
C ALA A 33 -8.66 -22.70 4.21
N GLU A 34 -8.70 -22.11 3.03
CA GLU A 34 -7.53 -21.58 2.31
C GLU A 34 -6.90 -20.43 3.08
N PHE A 35 -7.71 -19.56 3.68
CA PHE A 35 -7.23 -18.43 4.48
C PHE A 35 -6.31 -18.88 5.63
N ARG A 36 -6.66 -19.96 6.37
CA ARG A 36 -5.76 -20.50 7.41
C ARG A 36 -4.40 -20.90 6.84
N SER A 37 -4.39 -21.54 5.68
CA SER A 37 -3.14 -21.93 5.01
C SER A 37 -2.36 -20.71 4.48
N ALA A 38 -3.06 -19.72 3.99
CA ALA A 38 -2.49 -18.47 3.49
C ALA A 38 -1.81 -17.66 4.59
N ILE A 39 -2.41 -17.55 5.78
CA ILE A 39 -1.78 -16.92 6.96
C ILE A 39 -0.49 -17.64 7.35
N GLN A 40 -0.47 -18.98 7.31
CA GLN A 40 0.75 -19.74 7.61
C GLN A 40 1.83 -19.48 6.53
N GLN A 41 1.46 -19.54 5.25
CA GLN A 41 2.37 -19.30 4.15
C GLN A 41 2.95 -17.88 4.15
N SER A 42 2.13 -16.87 4.48
CA SER A 42 2.56 -15.47 4.60
C SER A 42 3.37 -15.20 5.87
N GLN A 43 3.49 -16.18 6.77
CA GLN A 43 4.09 -16.01 8.11
C GLN A 43 3.42 -14.88 8.92
N GLY A 44 2.10 -14.74 8.76
CA GLY A 44 1.32 -13.68 9.38
C GLY A 44 1.61 -12.27 8.83
N THR A 45 2.22 -12.17 7.64
CA THR A 45 2.48 -10.90 6.97
C THR A 45 1.36 -10.56 6.01
N CYS A 46 0.72 -9.40 6.23
CA CYS A 46 -0.39 -8.91 5.43
C CYS A 46 -0.11 -7.48 4.96
N LEU A 47 -0.50 -7.17 3.73
CA LEU A 47 -0.47 -5.82 3.17
C LEU A 47 -1.83 -5.14 3.32
N LEU A 48 -1.84 -3.87 3.68
CA LEU A 48 -2.98 -2.98 3.61
C LEU A 48 -2.70 -1.88 2.58
N PRO A 49 -3.10 -2.06 1.30
CA PRO A 49 -3.00 -1.01 0.30
C PRO A 49 -3.92 0.15 0.69
N PHE A 50 -3.35 1.33 0.91
CA PHE A 50 -4.06 2.49 1.41
C PHE A 50 -4.07 3.62 0.39
N GLY A 51 -5.16 3.76 -0.34
CA GLY A 51 -5.42 4.84 -1.28
C GLY A 51 -6.45 5.84 -0.75
N ILE A 52 -7.04 6.59 -1.68
CA ILE A 52 -8.09 7.56 -1.41
C ILE A 52 -9.03 7.70 -2.61
N LEU A 53 -10.15 8.41 -2.45
CA LEU A 53 -11.04 8.82 -3.52
C LEU A 53 -11.01 10.34 -3.63
N GLU A 54 -10.32 10.85 -4.67
CA GLU A 54 -10.13 12.27 -4.95
C GLU A 54 -9.97 12.55 -6.44
N LYS A 55 -10.11 13.79 -6.84
CA LYS A 55 -9.86 14.22 -8.23
C LYS A 55 -8.36 14.17 -8.55
N HIS A 56 -8.01 13.71 -9.74
CA HIS A 56 -6.67 13.70 -10.31
C HIS A 56 -6.70 14.32 -11.73
N GLY A 57 -6.95 15.63 -11.81
CA GLY A 57 -7.22 16.30 -13.08
C GLY A 57 -8.52 15.81 -13.73
N ALA A 58 -8.73 16.15 -15.00
CA ALA A 58 -9.92 15.75 -15.76
C ALA A 58 -9.80 14.38 -16.44
N HIS A 59 -8.62 13.76 -16.39
CA HIS A 59 -8.26 12.61 -17.24
C HIS A 59 -8.07 11.31 -16.47
N LEU A 60 -7.94 11.35 -15.15
CA LEU A 60 -7.77 10.17 -14.30
C LEU A 60 -9.03 9.89 -13.47
N PRO A 61 -9.29 8.62 -13.11
CA PRO A 61 -10.40 8.25 -12.25
C PRO A 61 -10.18 8.74 -10.81
N LEU A 62 -11.27 8.94 -10.07
CA LEU A 62 -11.21 9.34 -8.65
C LEU A 62 -10.43 8.36 -7.77
N GLY A 63 -10.41 7.08 -8.13
CA GLY A 63 -9.70 6.03 -7.39
C GLY A 63 -8.25 5.82 -7.84
N THR A 64 -7.59 6.79 -8.46
CA THR A 64 -6.21 6.67 -8.94
C THR A 64 -5.27 6.09 -7.89
N ASP A 65 -5.26 6.66 -6.70
CA ASP A 65 -4.41 6.20 -5.59
C ASP A 65 -4.72 4.77 -5.16
N LEU A 66 -6.00 4.47 -5.05
CA LEU A 66 -6.49 3.16 -4.65
C LEU A 66 -6.10 2.08 -5.67
N LEU A 67 -6.34 2.35 -6.95
CA LEU A 67 -6.07 1.41 -8.04
C LEU A 67 -4.59 1.15 -8.24
N LYS A 68 -3.75 2.20 -8.23
CA LYS A 68 -2.29 2.05 -8.42
C LYS A 68 -1.62 1.31 -7.27
N VAL A 69 -1.98 1.63 -6.00
CA VAL A 69 -1.35 0.98 -4.84
C VAL A 69 -1.80 -0.47 -4.69
N ARG A 70 -3.07 -0.76 -4.98
CA ARG A 70 -3.58 -2.14 -4.98
C ARG A 70 -2.92 -2.97 -6.06
N TYR A 71 -2.82 -2.46 -7.29
CA TYR A 71 -2.13 -3.13 -8.39
C TYR A 71 -0.69 -3.52 -7.99
N ALA A 72 0.11 -2.57 -7.52
CA ALA A 72 1.49 -2.82 -7.12
C ALA A 72 1.60 -3.81 -5.95
N SER A 73 0.70 -3.69 -4.95
CA SER A 73 0.70 -4.58 -3.78
C SER A 73 0.38 -6.02 -4.16
N LEU A 74 -0.58 -6.26 -5.05
CA LEU A 74 -0.94 -7.60 -5.53
C LEU A 74 0.21 -8.24 -6.30
N HIS A 75 0.81 -7.51 -7.26
CA HIS A 75 1.94 -8.02 -8.03
C HIS A 75 3.19 -8.29 -7.17
N ALA A 76 3.44 -7.45 -6.18
CA ALA A 76 4.52 -7.68 -5.21
C ALA A 76 4.25 -8.90 -4.33
N ALA A 77 3.01 -9.07 -3.85
CA ALA A 77 2.61 -10.22 -3.03
C ALA A 77 2.64 -11.55 -3.80
N GLU A 78 2.45 -11.53 -5.11
CA GLU A 78 2.63 -12.70 -5.97
C GLU A 78 4.10 -13.13 -6.11
N GLN A 79 5.04 -12.17 -6.03
CA GLN A 79 6.49 -12.43 -6.09
C GLN A 79 7.04 -12.86 -4.73
N GLU A 80 6.54 -12.27 -3.64
CA GLU A 80 6.89 -12.61 -2.26
C GLU A 80 5.59 -12.75 -1.47
N TYR A 81 5.12 -13.99 -1.27
CA TYR A 81 3.77 -14.28 -0.81
C TYR A 81 3.38 -13.53 0.48
N ALA A 82 2.42 -12.65 0.40
CA ALA A 82 1.76 -11.99 1.52
C ALA A 82 0.26 -11.89 1.22
N LEU A 83 -0.59 -11.79 2.26
CA LEU A 83 -2.01 -11.54 2.03
C LEU A 83 -2.24 -10.06 1.78
N VAL A 84 -3.04 -9.73 0.78
CA VAL A 84 -3.41 -8.36 0.45
C VAL A 84 -4.85 -8.13 0.89
N PHE A 85 -5.04 -7.24 1.86
CA PHE A 85 -6.35 -6.83 2.35
C PHE A 85 -7.14 -6.13 1.24
N PRO A 86 -8.48 -6.21 1.23
CA PRO A 86 -9.33 -5.50 0.27
C PRO A 86 -9.05 -3.99 0.20
N GLU A 87 -9.69 -3.33 -0.73
CA GLU A 87 -9.54 -1.90 -0.95
C GLU A 87 -9.81 -1.08 0.30
N TYR A 88 -8.88 -0.17 0.66
CA TYR A 88 -8.98 0.71 1.81
C TYR A 88 -8.73 2.17 1.39
N TYR A 89 -9.72 3.06 1.62
CA TYR A 89 -9.70 4.45 1.17
C TYR A 89 -10.15 5.46 2.26
N PHE A 90 -10.09 5.08 3.52
CA PHE A 90 -10.56 5.91 4.64
C PHE A 90 -9.44 6.80 5.20
N GLY A 91 -8.72 7.50 4.32
CA GLY A 91 -7.59 8.35 4.64
C GLY A 91 -7.90 9.85 4.70
N GLN A 92 -6.85 10.66 4.83
CA GLN A 92 -6.93 12.11 4.90
C GLN A 92 -7.01 12.70 3.49
N ILE A 93 -8.04 13.55 3.22
CA ILE A 93 -8.26 14.22 1.93
C ILE A 93 -9.11 15.51 2.07
N PHE A 94 -8.96 16.23 3.14
CA PHE A 94 -9.76 17.45 3.39
C PHE A 94 -9.48 18.54 2.36
N GLU A 95 -8.27 18.64 1.82
CA GLU A 95 -7.86 19.62 0.82
C GLU A 95 -8.61 19.50 -0.51
N ALA A 96 -9.24 18.35 -0.79
CA ALA A 96 -10.01 18.10 -2.01
C ALA A 96 -11.53 18.07 -1.79
N GLU A 97 -12.06 18.39 -0.60
CA GLU A 97 -13.52 18.36 -0.32
C GLU A 97 -14.35 19.24 -1.27
N HIS A 98 -13.74 20.25 -1.87
CA HIS A 98 -14.40 21.14 -2.84
C HIS A 98 -14.55 20.52 -4.23
N GLU A 99 -13.92 19.35 -4.49
CA GLU A 99 -13.99 18.67 -5.78
C GLU A 99 -15.00 17.53 -5.79
N PRO A 100 -15.74 17.32 -6.88
CA PRO A 100 -16.74 16.25 -6.98
C PRO A 100 -16.14 14.86 -6.79
N GLY A 101 -16.83 14.02 -6.03
CA GLY A 101 -16.48 12.61 -5.85
C GLY A 101 -15.42 12.37 -4.78
N THR A 102 -14.87 13.39 -4.14
CA THR A 102 -14.01 13.25 -2.97
C THR A 102 -14.80 12.70 -1.79
N VAL A 103 -14.22 11.73 -1.08
CA VAL A 103 -14.82 11.13 0.11
C VAL A 103 -13.92 11.37 1.31
N ALA A 104 -14.18 12.45 2.04
CA ALA A 104 -13.42 12.84 3.23
C ALA A 104 -14.20 12.46 4.50
N TYR A 105 -13.64 11.57 5.30
CA TYR A 105 -14.17 11.19 6.59
C TYR A 105 -13.61 12.09 7.70
N SER A 106 -14.34 12.23 8.81
CA SER A 106 -13.83 12.97 9.96
C SER A 106 -12.56 12.32 10.53
N THR A 107 -11.68 13.13 11.12
CA THR A 107 -10.38 12.67 11.67
C THR A 107 -10.53 11.50 12.65
N TYR A 108 -11.53 11.56 13.54
CA TYR A 108 -11.81 10.48 14.50
C TYR A 108 -12.16 9.19 13.78
N LEU A 109 -13.05 9.26 12.79
CA LEU A 109 -13.47 8.09 12.05
C LEU A 109 -12.34 7.49 11.21
N GLN A 110 -11.45 8.32 10.63
CA GLN A 110 -10.27 7.84 9.91
C GLN A 110 -9.36 7.01 10.82
N LEU A 111 -9.04 7.50 12.02
CA LEU A 111 -8.18 6.81 12.98
C LEU A 111 -8.87 5.58 13.56
N ASP A 112 -10.14 5.67 13.92
CA ASP A 112 -10.91 4.57 14.50
C ASP A 112 -11.05 3.41 13.48
N LEU A 113 -11.43 3.71 12.23
CA LEU A 113 -11.54 2.69 11.18
C LEU A 113 -10.20 2.02 10.88
N LEU A 114 -9.11 2.80 10.84
CA LEU A 114 -7.79 2.22 10.59
C LEU A 114 -7.36 1.33 11.75
N GLN A 115 -7.65 1.74 13.00
CA GLN A 115 -7.36 0.95 14.18
C GLN A 115 -8.19 -0.34 14.22
N GLU A 116 -9.50 -0.25 14.04
CA GLU A 116 -10.40 -1.40 13.98
C GLU A 116 -9.99 -2.36 12.86
N THR A 117 -9.63 -1.84 11.68
CA THR A 117 -9.18 -2.66 10.55
C THR A 117 -7.90 -3.42 10.90
N THR A 118 -6.90 -2.78 11.49
CA THR A 118 -5.66 -3.44 11.86
C THR A 118 -5.85 -4.43 13.02
N ASP A 119 -6.70 -4.10 14.00
CA ASP A 119 -7.08 -5.02 15.08
C ASP A 119 -7.81 -6.27 14.52
N GLU A 120 -8.72 -6.11 13.56
CA GLU A 120 -9.41 -7.22 12.90
C GLU A 120 -8.48 -8.05 11.99
N MET A 121 -7.57 -7.42 11.27
CA MET A 121 -6.52 -8.14 10.55
C MET A 121 -5.68 -8.99 11.51
N ALA A 122 -5.29 -8.42 12.65
CA ALA A 122 -4.49 -9.11 13.66
C ALA A 122 -5.25 -10.26 14.32
N ARG A 123 -6.54 -10.08 14.63
CA ARG A 123 -7.43 -11.13 15.16
C ARG A 123 -7.53 -12.31 14.19
N ASN A 124 -7.47 -12.05 12.90
CA ASN A 124 -7.46 -13.05 11.83
C ASN A 124 -6.06 -13.64 11.53
N GLY A 125 -5.03 -13.27 12.28
CA GLY A 125 -3.70 -13.88 12.20
C GLY A 125 -2.62 -13.04 11.55
N CYS A 126 -2.91 -11.80 11.09
CA CYS A 126 -1.91 -10.88 10.58
C CYS A 126 -1.11 -10.28 11.75
N LYS A 127 0.04 -10.84 12.05
CA LYS A 127 0.91 -10.36 13.15
C LYS A 127 1.88 -9.27 12.70
N LYS A 128 2.02 -9.08 11.40
CA LYS A 128 2.89 -8.11 10.73
C LYS A 128 2.08 -7.44 9.63
N ILE A 129 1.61 -6.22 9.87
CA ILE A 129 0.74 -5.48 8.96
C ILE A 129 1.55 -4.38 8.30
N LEU A 130 1.79 -4.49 6.99
CA LEU A 130 2.47 -3.49 6.19
C LEU A 130 1.43 -2.63 5.46
N ILE A 131 1.26 -1.39 5.90
CA ILE A 131 0.44 -0.39 5.21
C ILE A 131 1.28 0.18 4.06
N VAL A 132 0.80 -0.01 2.84
CA VAL A 132 1.43 0.53 1.62
C VAL A 132 0.68 1.79 1.22
N ASN A 133 1.31 2.95 1.42
CA ASN A 133 0.67 4.24 1.14
C ASN A 133 0.65 4.55 -0.36
N GLY A 134 -0.52 4.89 -0.88
CA GLY A 134 -0.73 5.33 -2.26
C GLY A 134 -1.08 6.81 -2.43
N HIS A 135 -1.23 7.57 -1.32
CA HIS A 135 -1.75 8.94 -1.32
C HIS A 135 -0.90 9.90 -0.48
N GLY A 136 -0.55 11.06 -1.06
CA GLY A 136 0.31 12.07 -0.42
C GLY A 136 -0.27 12.64 0.88
N GLY A 137 -1.55 12.90 0.94
CA GLY A 137 -2.21 13.45 2.12
C GLY A 137 -2.14 12.56 3.37
N ASN A 138 -1.86 11.27 3.20
CA ASN A 138 -1.66 10.33 4.31
C ASN A 138 -0.28 10.44 4.98
N GLU A 139 0.65 11.23 4.46
CA GLU A 139 2.03 11.31 4.98
C GLU A 139 2.12 11.81 6.42
N ASN A 140 1.15 12.61 6.88
CA ASN A 140 1.07 13.02 8.28
C ASN A 140 0.21 12.05 9.12
N LEU A 141 -0.82 11.47 8.54
CA LEU A 141 -1.73 10.55 9.21
C LEU A 141 -1.04 9.23 9.60
N LEU A 142 -0.34 8.60 8.66
CA LEU A 142 0.20 7.26 8.86
C LEU A 142 1.36 7.20 9.88
N PRO A 143 2.34 8.12 9.89
CA PRO A 143 3.33 8.17 10.97
C PRO A 143 2.71 8.42 12.34
N TYR A 144 1.70 9.29 12.43
CA TYR A 144 0.97 9.51 13.68
C TYR A 144 0.21 8.24 14.09
N PHE A 145 -0.48 7.58 13.18
CA PHE A 145 -1.14 6.30 13.46
C PHE A 145 -0.15 5.24 13.95
N ALA A 146 1.05 5.17 13.37
CA ALA A 146 2.09 4.26 13.87
C ALA A 146 2.49 4.59 15.32
N GLN A 147 2.56 5.88 15.70
CA GLN A 147 2.81 6.29 17.08
C GLN A 147 1.66 5.92 18.03
N THR A 148 0.40 6.01 17.59
CA THR A 148 -0.75 5.60 18.41
C THR A 148 -0.75 4.11 18.75
N GLN A 149 0.03 3.27 18.04
CA GLN A 149 0.19 1.86 18.41
C GLN A 149 0.87 1.67 19.77
N LEU A 150 1.52 2.71 20.30
CA LEU A 150 2.10 2.73 21.64
C LEU A 150 1.11 3.20 22.75
N GLU A 151 -0.16 3.44 22.41
CA GLU A 151 -1.18 3.79 23.41
C GLU A 151 -1.54 2.62 24.34
N LYS A 152 -1.61 1.42 23.77
CA LYS A 152 -1.91 0.17 24.52
C LYS A 152 -1.18 -1.03 23.92
N PRO A 153 -0.88 -2.06 24.74
CA PRO A 153 -0.25 -3.29 24.26
C PRO A 153 -1.05 -3.96 23.13
N ARG A 154 -0.31 -4.44 22.10
CA ARG A 154 -0.85 -5.20 20.98
C ARG A 154 0.03 -6.41 20.71
N ASP A 155 -0.54 -7.47 20.16
CA ASP A 155 0.18 -8.70 19.81
C ASP A 155 0.58 -8.75 18.32
N TYR A 156 0.65 -7.58 17.68
CA TYR A 156 1.03 -7.37 16.29
C TYR A 156 1.83 -6.08 16.11
N VAL A 157 2.45 -5.91 14.95
CA VAL A 157 3.20 -4.70 14.59
C VAL A 157 2.65 -4.12 13.30
N VAL A 158 2.51 -2.80 13.27
CA VAL A 158 2.19 -2.02 12.07
C VAL A 158 3.47 -1.42 11.51
N TYR A 159 3.70 -1.61 10.22
CA TYR A 159 4.79 -1.02 9.44
C TYR A 159 4.19 -0.10 8.39
N ILE A 160 4.80 1.04 8.16
CA ILE A 160 4.36 2.00 7.14
C ILE A 160 5.40 2.04 6.01
N LEU A 161 4.97 1.78 4.78
CA LEU A 161 5.73 2.15 3.60
C LEU A 161 5.15 3.47 3.07
N PRO A 162 5.86 4.60 3.26
CA PRO A 162 5.43 5.90 2.75
C PRO A 162 5.51 5.94 1.23
N ILE A 163 5.04 7.02 0.62
CA ILE A 163 5.32 7.30 -0.79
C ILE A 163 6.83 7.51 -0.94
N VAL A 164 7.40 6.83 -1.93
CA VAL A 164 8.82 6.94 -2.27
C VAL A 164 8.92 7.24 -3.76
N ASP A 165 9.62 8.28 -4.10
CA ASP A 165 9.90 8.59 -5.50
C ASP A 165 10.73 7.49 -6.14
N PRO A 166 10.48 7.18 -7.42
CA PRO A 166 11.30 6.24 -8.16
C PRO A 166 12.74 6.74 -8.27
N PRO A 167 13.72 5.84 -8.48
CA PRO A 167 15.11 6.26 -8.66
C PRO A 167 15.25 7.32 -9.77
N ALA A 168 16.06 8.34 -9.52
CA ALA A 168 16.30 9.42 -10.48
C ALA A 168 16.99 8.95 -11.78
N THR A 169 17.59 7.76 -11.75
CA THR A 169 18.34 7.17 -12.87
C THR A 169 17.82 5.76 -13.21
N GLY A 170 18.04 5.33 -14.43
CA GLY A 170 17.69 3.99 -14.89
C GLY A 170 16.35 3.89 -15.61
N GLY A 171 15.54 4.96 -15.62
CA GLY A 171 14.27 5.03 -16.33
C GLY A 171 14.24 6.13 -17.42
N PRO A 172 13.11 6.22 -18.13
CA PRO A 172 12.89 7.33 -19.06
C PRO A 172 13.03 8.70 -18.37
N PRO A 173 13.53 9.74 -19.07
CA PRO A 173 13.65 11.06 -18.47
C PRO A 173 12.28 11.62 -18.07
N LYS A 174 12.19 12.20 -16.88
CA LYS A 174 11.00 12.95 -16.43
C LYS A 174 10.92 14.25 -17.23
N LYS A 175 9.73 14.53 -17.75
CA LYS A 175 9.45 15.72 -18.56
C LYS A 175 8.76 16.80 -17.74
N ASP A 176 7.91 16.42 -16.81
CA ASP A 176 7.24 17.33 -15.91
C ASP A 176 8.14 17.68 -14.71
N THR A 177 8.32 18.95 -14.44
CA THR A 177 9.18 19.45 -13.34
C THR A 177 8.40 19.68 -12.05
N VAL A 178 7.08 19.79 -12.10
CA VAL A 178 6.21 20.03 -10.94
C VAL A 178 5.65 18.72 -10.41
N ASP A 179 4.96 17.94 -11.22
CA ASP A 179 4.50 16.55 -11.06
C ASP A 179 4.22 16.10 -9.61
N LEU A 180 3.28 16.79 -8.97
CA LEU A 180 2.93 16.47 -7.57
C LEU A 180 1.62 15.69 -7.45
N HIS A 181 0.63 15.90 -8.39
CA HIS A 181 -0.69 15.29 -8.28
C HIS A 181 -1.41 15.21 -9.64
N GLY A 182 -1.73 14.00 -10.08
CA GLY A 182 -2.33 13.75 -11.40
C GLY A 182 -1.39 14.01 -12.58
N GLY A 183 -0.13 14.35 -12.35
CA GLY A 183 0.87 14.70 -13.37
C GLY A 183 1.44 13.51 -14.13
N GLU A 184 2.67 13.66 -14.63
CA GLU A 184 3.34 12.66 -15.48
C GLU A 184 3.45 11.30 -14.80
N SER A 185 3.88 11.26 -13.53
CA SER A 185 4.13 10.03 -12.79
C SER A 185 2.84 9.23 -12.54
N GLU A 186 1.82 9.86 -11.99
CA GLU A 186 0.58 9.16 -11.66
C GLU A 186 -0.18 8.73 -12.91
N THR A 187 -0.24 9.60 -13.93
CA THR A 187 -0.84 9.26 -15.21
C THR A 187 -0.11 8.09 -15.87
N SER A 188 1.22 8.08 -15.86
CA SER A 188 2.02 6.99 -16.41
C SER A 188 1.77 5.66 -15.68
N LYS A 189 1.69 5.67 -14.35
CA LYS A 189 1.37 4.47 -13.54
C LYS A 189 -0.04 3.96 -13.84
N MET A 190 -1.02 4.87 -14.01
CA MET A 190 -2.39 4.48 -14.35
C MET A 190 -2.51 3.90 -15.76
N LEU A 191 -1.67 4.32 -16.71
CA LEU A 191 -1.57 3.67 -18.03
C LEU A 191 -1.11 2.21 -17.94
N ILE A 192 -0.51 1.80 -16.83
CA ILE A 192 -0.16 0.38 -16.55
C ILE A 192 -1.28 -0.29 -15.74
N ALA A 193 -1.71 0.34 -14.64
CA ALA A 193 -2.64 -0.31 -13.71
C ALA A 193 -4.05 -0.44 -14.28
N ARG A 194 -4.58 0.62 -14.93
CA ARG A 194 -5.94 0.69 -15.50
C ARG A 194 -5.99 1.63 -16.72
N PRO A 195 -5.34 1.25 -17.84
CA PRO A 195 -5.34 2.07 -19.06
C PRO A 195 -6.73 2.38 -19.62
N ASP A 196 -7.69 1.51 -19.33
CA ASP A 196 -9.10 1.65 -19.72
C ASP A 196 -9.82 2.82 -19.03
N LEU A 197 -9.28 3.34 -17.92
CA LEU A 197 -9.83 4.46 -17.16
C LEU A 197 -9.10 5.79 -17.39
N VAL A 198 -8.05 5.80 -18.20
CA VAL A 198 -7.26 7.01 -18.48
C VAL A 198 -7.74 7.70 -19.74
N HIS A 199 -8.16 8.96 -19.63
CA HIS A 199 -8.68 9.77 -20.73
C HIS A 199 -7.63 10.79 -21.18
N MET A 200 -6.60 10.33 -21.90
CA MET A 200 -5.49 11.19 -22.37
C MET A 200 -5.94 12.40 -23.21
N ASP A 201 -7.05 12.28 -23.89
CA ASP A 201 -7.68 13.39 -24.65
C ASP A 201 -8.10 14.57 -23.77
N ARG A 202 -8.28 14.36 -22.46
CA ARG A 202 -8.66 15.36 -21.46
C ARG A 202 -7.49 15.88 -20.62
N ALA A 203 -6.29 15.31 -20.74
CA ALA A 203 -5.15 15.65 -19.88
C ALA A 203 -4.70 17.12 -19.96
N ARG A 204 -5.08 17.83 -21.04
CA ARG A 204 -4.81 19.28 -21.24
C ARG A 204 -6.00 20.18 -20.98
N SER A 205 -7.14 19.66 -20.55
CA SER A 205 -8.34 20.46 -20.33
C SER A 205 -8.28 21.33 -19.06
N GLU A 206 -7.36 20.99 -18.14
CA GLU A 206 -7.12 21.74 -16.90
C GLU A 206 -5.62 22.04 -16.77
N SER A 207 -5.29 23.13 -16.05
CA SER A 207 -3.91 23.52 -15.78
C SER A 207 -3.46 23.01 -14.41
N GLY A 208 -2.33 22.29 -14.38
CA GLY A 208 -1.64 21.89 -13.14
C GLY A 208 -0.61 22.92 -12.66
N THR A 209 -0.67 24.17 -13.17
CA THR A 209 0.28 25.22 -12.78
C THR A 209 -0.02 25.77 -11.40
N ASP A 210 1.03 25.94 -10.59
CA ASP A 210 0.97 26.59 -9.26
C ASP A 210 0.50 28.05 -9.40
N GLN A 211 -0.61 28.38 -8.74
CA GLN A 211 -1.20 29.72 -8.75
C GLN A 211 -0.50 30.69 -7.79
N ALA A 212 0.37 30.22 -6.95
CA ALA A 212 1.18 31.00 -6.00
C ALA A 212 0.38 32.05 -5.19
N ARG A 213 -0.86 31.72 -4.79
CA ARG A 213 -1.78 32.66 -4.13
C ARG A 213 -1.46 32.90 -2.65
N LEU A 214 -0.78 31.93 -2.00
CA LEU A 214 -0.37 32.08 -0.60
C LEU A 214 0.91 32.94 -0.51
N LYS A 215 0.90 33.94 0.36
CA LYS A 215 2.02 34.88 0.54
C LYS A 215 2.58 34.75 1.96
N LEU A 216 2.99 33.53 2.30
CA LEU A 216 3.64 33.19 3.58
C LEU A 216 5.07 32.70 3.31
N PRO A 217 5.98 32.84 4.27
CA PRO A 217 7.28 32.15 4.24
C PRO A 217 7.10 30.64 4.09
N ASP A 218 7.99 29.98 3.35
CA ASP A 218 7.91 28.54 3.06
C ASP A 218 7.99 27.66 4.32
N GLU A 219 8.56 28.18 5.40
CA GLU A 219 8.64 27.49 6.69
C GLU A 219 7.30 27.40 7.41
N LEU A 220 6.28 28.14 6.97
CA LEU A 220 4.95 28.14 7.58
C LEU A 220 4.00 27.21 6.84
N TYR A 221 3.49 26.23 7.57
CA TYR A 221 2.45 25.34 7.09
C TYR A 221 1.06 25.82 7.52
N THR A 222 0.09 25.78 6.60
CA THR A 222 -1.33 26.03 6.87
C THR A 222 -2.19 25.09 6.04
N ALA A 223 -3.35 24.68 6.56
CA ALA A 223 -4.24 23.72 5.90
C ALA A 223 -4.68 24.14 4.48
N ILE A 224 -4.69 25.45 4.19
CA ILE A 224 -5.15 25.97 2.89
C ILE A 224 -4.03 26.00 1.83
N TRP A 225 -2.80 25.56 2.15
CA TRP A 225 -1.63 25.68 1.27
C TRP A 225 -1.83 25.02 -0.10
N TRP A 226 -2.44 23.83 -0.12
CA TRP A 226 -2.68 23.08 -1.35
C TRP A 226 -3.67 23.80 -2.25
N TYR A 227 -4.85 24.15 -1.70
CA TYR A 227 -5.87 24.92 -2.43
C TYR A 227 -5.37 26.28 -2.93
N ALA A 228 -4.50 26.92 -2.19
CA ALA A 228 -3.89 28.19 -2.60
C ALA A 228 -3.01 28.04 -3.84
N ARG A 229 -2.34 26.90 -3.98
CA ARG A 229 -1.45 26.59 -5.11
C ARG A 229 -2.22 25.96 -6.28
N PHE A 230 -3.05 24.97 -5.99
CA PHE A 230 -3.71 24.11 -6.98
C PHE A 230 -5.22 24.02 -6.71
N PRO A 231 -5.99 25.09 -7.02
CA PRO A 231 -7.40 25.18 -6.65
C PRO A 231 -8.32 24.19 -7.38
N ASN A 232 -7.88 23.62 -8.49
CA ASN A 232 -8.57 22.57 -9.23
C ASN A 232 -8.08 21.15 -8.87
N HIS A 233 -7.31 21.03 -7.79
CA HIS A 233 -6.77 19.78 -7.30
C HIS A 233 -6.02 18.96 -8.37
N TYR A 234 -5.17 19.65 -9.15
CA TYR A 234 -4.31 19.08 -10.19
C TYR A 234 -2.99 19.84 -10.21
N SER A 235 -1.85 19.10 -10.19
CA SER A 235 -0.51 19.69 -10.11
C SER A 235 0.48 18.91 -10.99
N GLY A 236 0.85 19.50 -12.12
CA GLY A 236 1.74 18.91 -13.11
C GLY A 236 1.13 18.85 -14.50
N ASP A 237 1.72 18.05 -15.39
CA ASP A 237 1.26 17.82 -16.77
C ASP A 237 1.13 16.32 -17.09
N GLY A 238 -0.05 15.75 -16.91
CA GLY A 238 -0.35 14.37 -17.27
C GLY A 238 -0.31 14.08 -18.77
N SER A 239 -0.34 15.13 -19.62
CA SER A 239 -0.31 14.93 -21.07
C SER A 239 1.02 14.42 -21.63
N VAL A 240 2.09 14.54 -20.85
CA VAL A 240 3.43 14.05 -21.21
C VAL A 240 3.70 12.64 -20.72
N ALA A 241 2.75 12.04 -20.01
CA ALA A 241 2.84 10.67 -19.47
C ALA A 241 3.02 9.62 -20.57
N THR A 242 3.73 8.55 -20.23
CA THR A 242 4.00 7.44 -21.16
C THR A 242 3.89 6.09 -20.48
N VAL A 243 3.49 5.07 -21.24
CA VAL A 243 3.47 3.67 -20.79
C VAL A 243 4.87 3.20 -20.37
N GLU A 244 5.91 3.63 -21.07
CA GLU A 244 7.30 3.27 -20.76
C GLU A 244 7.72 3.77 -19.38
N ARG A 245 7.41 5.03 -19.06
CA ARG A 245 7.67 5.60 -17.74
C ARG A 245 6.83 4.90 -16.67
N GLY A 246 5.54 4.68 -16.95
CA GLY A 246 4.65 3.96 -16.03
C GLY A 246 5.16 2.57 -15.68
N LYS A 247 5.65 1.83 -16.70
CA LYS A 247 6.23 0.51 -16.47
C LYS A 247 7.47 0.60 -15.56
N PHE A 248 8.38 1.51 -15.82
CA PHE A 248 9.57 1.69 -14.99
C PHE A 248 9.20 2.01 -13.55
N GLU A 249 8.30 2.99 -13.33
CA GLU A 249 7.92 3.41 -11.98
C GLU A 249 7.14 2.33 -11.21
N MET A 250 6.26 1.58 -11.90
CA MET A 250 5.54 0.47 -11.27
C MET A 250 6.48 -0.68 -10.94
N ASP A 251 7.39 -1.07 -11.84
CA ASP A 251 8.39 -2.11 -11.60
C ASP A 251 9.27 -1.76 -10.38
N GLU A 252 9.70 -0.50 -10.24
CA GLU A 252 10.50 -0.07 -9.07
C GLU A 252 9.69 -0.05 -7.78
N PHE A 253 8.44 0.38 -7.84
CA PHE A 253 7.53 0.36 -6.68
C PHE A 253 7.23 -1.07 -6.23
N GLU A 254 6.94 -1.99 -7.15
CA GLU A 254 6.76 -3.41 -6.85
C GLU A 254 8.02 -4.02 -6.21
N LYS A 255 9.21 -3.76 -6.75
CA LYS A 255 10.49 -4.21 -6.16
C LYS A 255 10.67 -3.70 -4.73
N LEU A 256 10.30 -2.44 -4.47
CA LEU A 256 10.37 -1.86 -3.13
C LEU A 256 9.40 -2.56 -2.18
N ILE A 257 8.17 -2.80 -2.59
CA ILE A 257 7.18 -3.54 -1.78
C ILE A 257 7.69 -4.96 -1.50
N VAL A 258 8.20 -5.69 -2.49
CA VAL A 258 8.80 -7.02 -2.31
C VAL A 258 9.93 -7.00 -1.29
N LYS A 259 10.84 -6.01 -1.37
CA LYS A 259 11.91 -5.81 -0.37
C LYS A 259 11.34 -5.60 1.02
N CYS A 260 10.28 -4.79 1.16
CA CYS A 260 9.63 -4.53 2.44
C CYS A 260 8.93 -5.78 2.99
N ILE A 261 8.22 -6.55 2.15
CA ILE A 261 7.62 -7.82 2.58
C ILE A 261 8.67 -8.76 3.16
N ARG A 262 9.82 -8.93 2.49
CA ARG A 262 10.93 -9.77 2.97
C ARG A 262 11.48 -9.28 4.30
N ALA A 263 11.70 -7.98 4.43
CA ALA A 263 12.20 -7.39 5.67
C ALA A 263 11.21 -7.58 6.83
N VAL A 264 9.93 -7.33 6.61
CA VAL A 264 8.86 -7.51 7.60
C VAL A 264 8.70 -8.97 8.00
N LYS A 265 8.75 -9.91 7.06
CA LYS A 265 8.75 -11.36 7.37
C LYS A 265 9.93 -11.75 8.26
N ALA A 266 11.12 -11.25 7.96
CA ALA A 266 12.34 -11.56 8.69
C ALA A 266 12.42 -10.88 10.05
N ASP A 267 11.63 -9.84 10.30
CA ASP A 267 11.67 -9.11 11.57
C ASP A 267 11.21 -9.99 12.76
N GLN A 268 12.08 -10.14 13.74
CA GLN A 268 11.86 -10.84 15.01
C GLN A 268 12.07 -9.90 16.20
N THR A 269 12.22 -8.61 15.95
CA THR A 269 12.71 -7.63 16.93
C THR A 269 11.62 -6.64 17.34
N SER A 270 10.81 -6.16 16.39
CA SER A 270 9.86 -5.07 16.64
C SER A 270 8.81 -5.42 17.71
N LEU A 271 8.17 -6.60 17.63
CA LEU A 271 7.18 -7.01 18.63
C LEU A 271 7.79 -7.23 20.03
N PRO A 272 8.93 -7.91 20.21
CA PRO A 272 9.63 -7.96 21.50
C PRO A 272 9.98 -6.59 22.07
N LEU A 273 10.47 -5.65 21.26
CA LEU A 273 10.77 -4.29 21.71
C LEU A 273 9.51 -3.52 22.10
N GLN A 274 8.42 -3.68 21.35
CA GLN A 274 7.12 -3.11 21.72
C GLN A 274 6.63 -3.64 23.06
N ASN A 275 6.75 -4.93 23.32
CA ASN A 275 6.39 -5.54 24.60
C ASN A 275 7.30 -5.03 25.74
N GLU A 276 8.62 -4.94 25.51
CA GLU A 276 9.57 -4.38 26.47
C GLU A 276 9.21 -2.92 26.80
N PHE A 277 8.87 -2.12 25.81
CA PHE A 277 8.42 -0.74 26.00
C PHE A 277 7.22 -0.68 26.95
N PHE A 278 6.19 -1.51 26.75
CA PHE A 278 5.00 -1.50 27.58
C PHE A 278 5.30 -1.96 29.02
N GLU A 279 6.21 -2.92 29.21
CA GLU A 279 6.64 -3.31 30.57
C GLU A 279 7.36 -2.16 31.29
N LYS A 280 8.28 -1.45 30.61
CA LYS A 280 8.96 -0.27 31.16
C LYS A 280 8.01 0.89 31.43
N ALA A 281 7.02 1.08 30.56
CA ALA A 281 6.03 2.16 30.70
C ALA A 281 5.15 2.02 31.93
N LYS A 282 5.03 0.82 32.53
CA LYS A 282 4.33 0.61 33.81
C LYS A 282 5.07 1.22 35.01
N HIS A 283 6.40 1.36 34.91
CA HIS A 283 7.28 1.80 35.99
C HIS A 283 8.27 2.85 35.48
N PRO A 284 7.82 4.04 35.01
CA PRO A 284 8.70 5.03 34.37
C PRO A 284 9.81 5.56 35.28
N LEU A 285 9.60 5.56 36.60
CA LEU A 285 10.60 6.02 37.58
C LEU A 285 11.74 5.00 37.82
N ASP A 286 11.55 3.75 37.43
CA ASP A 286 12.53 2.69 37.58
C ASP A 286 13.42 2.52 36.34
N THR A 287 13.10 3.24 35.26
CA THR A 287 13.84 3.19 33.99
C THR A 287 15.20 3.85 34.15
N ARG A 288 16.28 3.08 33.93
CA ARG A 288 17.65 3.57 33.91
C ARG A 288 18.11 3.67 32.45
N PRO A 289 18.94 4.68 32.10
CA PRO A 289 19.50 4.82 30.76
C PRO A 289 20.43 3.65 30.38
#